data_2e3bbd331c09fe1dd72e177d96a023e2
#
_entry.id   2e3bbd331c09fe1dd72e177d96a023e2
#
_cell.length_a   1.000
_cell.length_b   1.000
_cell.length_c   1.000
_cell.angle_alpha   90.00
_cell.angle_beta   90.00
_cell.angle_gamma   90.00
#
_symmetry.space_group_name_H-M   'P 1'
#
loop_
_entity.id
_entity.type
_entity.pdbx_description
1 polymer ?
#
loop_
_entity_poly.entity_id
_entity_poly.type
_entity_poly.pdbx_seq_one_letter_code
_entity_poly.pdbx_strand_id
1 'polypeptide(L)'
;MDSTPYNIILLAGGTAPTLTDGTGVDEKASLTIHDQPMLQWVVNAFHHSPEAGNIVVVGSDNLDKLRCMQYVRKRITQGLSVVQNLLHAVGYVKARFYKGEPDHQGYIISFGDTVFLTPEIVTDTLRAIREADADIVLHYVERQTFVEAGLPAERTYIPIGGKEYTGTGIYYVRKFSKVFSSLNELVEMRKQRKDPKGILRVIGCEGEDFPAIEAALSARLDAKVRILISPHAGMGMDVDKPADYRLARKILPSPDTDEL
;
A
#
# COMPACT_ATOMS: atom_id res chain seq x y z
N MET A 1 12.31 21.53 -6.95
CA MET A 1 11.22 20.57 -6.65
C MET A 1 11.01 20.57 -5.15
N ASP A 2 9.80 20.58 -4.69
CA ASP A 2 9.50 20.55 -3.25
C ASP A 2 10.00 19.22 -2.65
N SER A 3 10.97 19.32 -1.73
CA SER A 3 11.62 18.16 -1.11
C SER A 3 10.89 17.69 0.16
N THR A 4 9.68 18.16 0.39
CA THR A 4 8.93 17.82 1.60
C THR A 4 8.52 16.34 1.58
N PRO A 5 8.83 15.59 2.65
CA PRO A 5 8.49 14.16 2.73
C PRO A 5 6.98 13.91 2.77
N TYR A 6 6.55 12.76 2.21
CA TYR A 6 5.14 12.38 2.13
C TYR A 6 4.58 11.94 3.49
N ASN A 7 3.31 12.26 3.76
CA ASN A 7 2.57 11.68 4.87
C ASN A 7 2.06 10.28 4.50
N ILE A 8 2.32 9.32 5.38
CA ILE A 8 2.07 7.88 5.18
C ILE A 8 0.87 7.46 6.04
N ILE A 9 -0.08 6.76 5.43
CA ILE A 9 -1.23 6.13 6.11
C ILE A 9 -1.09 4.62 5.93
N LEU A 10 -0.91 3.90 7.04
CA LEU A 10 -0.82 2.45 7.06
C LEU A 10 -2.14 1.86 7.61
N LEU A 11 -2.83 1.07 6.80
CA LEU A 11 -4.03 0.34 7.21
C LEU A 11 -3.60 -1.02 7.78
N ALA A 12 -3.69 -1.18 9.09
CA ALA A 12 -3.17 -2.34 9.82
C ALA A 12 -4.24 -3.15 10.56
N GLY A 13 -5.52 -2.80 10.44
CA GLY A 13 -6.63 -3.41 11.17
C GLY A 13 -7.24 -4.66 10.51
N GLY A 14 -6.54 -5.34 9.62
CA GLY A 14 -7.04 -6.56 8.98
C GLY A 14 -6.94 -7.78 9.87
N THR A 15 -7.96 -8.66 9.82
CA THR A 15 -7.92 -10.01 10.39
C THR A 15 -7.60 -11.03 9.28
N ALA A 16 -6.94 -12.13 9.63
CA ALA A 16 -6.68 -13.23 8.72
C ALA A 16 -6.74 -14.56 9.52
N PRO A 17 -7.94 -15.08 9.80
CA PRO A 17 -8.10 -16.27 10.62
C PRO A 17 -7.22 -17.44 10.19
N THR A 18 -7.05 -17.64 8.89
CA THR A 18 -6.17 -18.70 8.34
C THR A 18 -4.68 -18.54 8.69
N LEU A 19 -4.27 -17.36 9.13
CA LEU A 19 -2.91 -17.06 9.58
C LEU A 19 -2.83 -16.93 11.11
N THR A 20 -3.89 -16.44 11.75
CA THR A 20 -3.89 -16.10 13.17
C THR A 20 -4.44 -17.22 14.06
N ASP A 21 -5.17 -18.19 13.51
CA ASP A 21 -5.70 -19.33 14.28
C ASP A 21 -4.60 -20.05 15.07
N GLY A 22 -4.83 -20.20 16.38
CA GLY A 22 -3.90 -20.85 17.29
C GLY A 22 -2.65 -20.04 17.68
N THR A 23 -2.49 -18.81 17.18
CA THR A 23 -1.33 -17.96 17.50
C THR A 23 -1.56 -17.05 18.71
N GLY A 24 -2.80 -16.89 19.17
CA GLY A 24 -3.18 -15.94 20.21
C GLY A 24 -3.14 -14.46 19.74
N VAL A 25 -3.07 -14.22 18.43
CA VAL A 25 -3.02 -12.90 17.82
C VAL A 25 -4.30 -12.65 17.02
N ASP A 26 -5.02 -11.58 17.32
CA ASP A 26 -6.27 -11.25 16.65
C ASP A 26 -6.06 -10.51 15.32
N GLU A 27 -4.96 -9.77 15.20
CA GLU A 27 -4.67 -8.91 14.04
C GLU A 27 -3.50 -9.44 13.23
N LYS A 28 -3.70 -9.51 11.92
CA LYS A 28 -2.68 -9.93 10.96
C LYS A 28 -1.38 -9.13 11.10
N ALA A 29 -1.47 -7.81 11.29
CA ALA A 29 -0.33 -6.91 11.41
C ALA A 29 0.56 -7.18 12.65
N SER A 30 0.04 -7.89 13.67
CA SER A 30 0.75 -8.29 14.87
C SER A 30 1.43 -9.67 14.77
N LEU A 31 1.17 -10.44 13.69
CA LEU A 31 1.88 -11.72 13.46
C LEU A 31 3.37 -11.46 13.29
N THR A 32 4.20 -12.32 13.89
CA THR A 32 5.66 -12.14 13.88
C THR A 32 6.33 -12.96 12.77
N ILE A 33 7.24 -12.31 12.06
CA ILE A 33 8.19 -12.92 11.15
C ILE A 33 9.57 -12.70 11.77
N HIS A 34 10.31 -13.76 12.11
CA HIS A 34 11.57 -13.69 12.84
C HIS A 34 11.50 -12.79 14.09
N ASP A 35 10.46 -13.06 14.94
CA ASP A 35 10.19 -12.34 16.19
C ASP A 35 9.84 -10.84 16.04
N GLN A 36 9.75 -10.33 14.81
CA GLN A 36 9.27 -8.96 14.53
C GLN A 36 7.84 -8.99 13.99
N PRO A 37 6.90 -8.22 14.56
CA PRO A 37 5.56 -8.05 14.00
C PRO A 37 5.59 -7.60 12.54
N MET A 38 4.65 -8.06 11.71
CA MET A 38 4.58 -7.64 10.30
C MET A 38 4.51 -6.11 10.16
N LEU A 39 3.77 -5.43 11.04
CA LEU A 39 3.73 -3.97 11.05
C LEU A 39 5.09 -3.33 11.28
N GLN A 40 5.98 -3.95 12.07
CA GLN A 40 7.35 -3.47 12.32
C GLN A 40 8.15 -3.40 11.02
N TRP A 41 8.07 -4.44 10.18
CA TRP A 41 8.73 -4.47 8.86
C TRP A 41 8.27 -3.31 7.99
N VAL A 42 6.96 -3.09 7.91
CA VAL A 42 6.39 -2.02 7.09
C VAL A 42 6.74 -0.64 7.63
N VAL A 43 6.59 -0.41 8.93
CA VAL A 43 6.93 0.87 9.56
C VAL A 43 8.42 1.18 9.38
N ASN A 44 9.30 0.20 9.54
CA ASN A 44 10.74 0.39 9.34
C ASN A 44 11.07 0.77 7.89
N ALA A 45 10.43 0.12 6.91
CA ALA A 45 10.64 0.44 5.50
C ALA A 45 10.32 1.91 5.19
N PHE A 46 9.21 2.42 5.72
CA PHE A 46 8.86 3.84 5.55
C PHE A 46 9.74 4.76 6.42
N HIS A 47 9.97 4.42 7.69
CA HIS A 47 10.74 5.26 8.62
C HIS A 47 12.15 5.54 8.14
N HIS A 48 12.82 4.56 7.54
CA HIS A 48 14.18 4.70 7.03
C HIS A 48 14.26 5.26 5.60
N SER A 49 13.13 5.56 4.96
CA SER A 49 13.11 6.26 3.67
C SER A 49 13.14 7.77 3.89
N PRO A 50 14.09 8.52 3.29
CA PRO A 50 14.15 9.97 3.42
C PRO A 50 12.97 10.70 2.74
N GLU A 51 12.25 10.02 1.87
CA GLU A 51 11.07 10.56 1.17
C GLU A 51 9.78 10.42 1.99
N ALA A 52 9.78 9.59 3.04
CA ALA A 52 8.65 9.39 3.93
C ALA A 52 8.76 10.29 5.17
N GLY A 53 7.64 10.94 5.52
CA GLY A 53 7.55 11.85 6.66
C GLY A 53 6.75 11.23 7.80
N ASN A 54 5.62 11.87 8.16
CA ASN A 54 4.81 11.39 9.27
C ASN A 54 4.09 10.09 8.92
N ILE A 55 4.20 9.08 9.79
CA ILE A 55 3.50 7.81 9.68
C ILE A 55 2.29 7.82 10.59
N VAL A 56 1.11 7.52 10.04
CA VAL A 56 -0.15 7.33 10.76
C VAL A 56 -0.60 5.89 10.54
N VAL A 57 -0.90 5.18 11.62
CA VAL A 57 -1.38 3.78 11.56
C VAL A 57 -2.86 3.75 11.92
N VAL A 58 -3.66 3.00 11.15
CA VAL A 58 -5.07 2.71 11.47
C VAL A 58 -5.19 1.24 11.84
N GLY A 59 -5.58 0.98 13.08
CA GLY A 59 -5.69 -0.38 13.62
C GLY A 59 -6.23 -0.38 15.04
N SER A 60 -6.25 -1.54 15.70
CA SER A 60 -6.70 -1.63 17.08
C SER A 60 -5.68 -1.04 18.08
N ASP A 61 -6.11 -0.87 19.31
CA ASP A 61 -5.27 -0.43 20.43
C ASP A 61 -4.22 -1.48 20.84
N ASN A 62 -4.38 -2.74 20.47
CA ASN A 62 -3.35 -3.76 20.69
C ASN A 62 -2.03 -3.43 19.98
N LEU A 63 -2.08 -2.70 18.86
CA LEU A 63 -0.89 -2.26 18.12
C LEU A 63 -0.03 -1.28 18.92
N ASP A 64 -0.60 -0.55 19.90
CA ASP A 64 0.16 0.42 20.74
C ASP A 64 1.29 -0.26 21.54
N LYS A 65 1.24 -1.58 21.71
CA LYS A 65 2.27 -2.37 22.42
C LYS A 65 3.49 -2.69 21.55
N LEU A 66 3.38 -2.50 20.22
CA LEU A 66 4.44 -2.83 19.28
C LEU A 66 5.57 -1.78 19.33
N ARG A 67 6.83 -2.22 19.28
CA ARG A 67 8.01 -1.34 19.34
C ARG A 67 8.03 -0.30 18.20
N CYS A 68 7.55 -0.65 17.02
CA CYS A 68 7.50 0.29 15.88
C CYS A 68 6.61 1.51 16.11
N MET A 69 5.71 1.47 17.09
CA MET A 69 4.82 2.60 17.36
C MET A 69 5.58 3.85 17.87
N GLN A 70 6.82 3.71 18.33
CA GLN A 70 7.68 4.86 18.62
C GLN A 70 7.95 5.75 17.38
N TYR A 71 7.93 5.17 16.17
CA TYR A 71 8.09 5.88 14.90
C TYR A 71 6.76 6.36 14.29
N VAL A 72 5.65 5.99 14.90
CA VAL A 72 4.30 6.32 14.43
C VAL A 72 3.82 7.60 15.12
N ARG A 73 3.43 8.58 14.31
CA ARG A 73 2.96 9.88 14.82
C ARG A 73 1.61 9.80 15.50
N LYS A 74 0.75 8.90 15.01
CA LYS A 74 -0.57 8.65 15.58
C LYS A 74 -1.09 7.28 15.16
N ARG A 75 -1.59 6.51 16.13
CA ARG A 75 -2.52 5.44 15.83
C ARG A 75 -3.95 5.99 15.89
N ILE A 76 -4.75 5.60 14.92
CA ILE A 76 -6.18 5.88 14.82
C ILE A 76 -6.92 4.57 14.98
N THR A 77 -7.90 4.54 15.88
CA THR A 77 -8.72 3.34 16.07
C THR A 77 -9.50 3.03 14.80
N GLN A 78 -9.41 1.79 14.35
CA GLN A 78 -10.12 1.34 13.16
C GLN A 78 -11.64 1.42 13.32
N GLY A 79 -12.32 1.82 12.24
CA GLY A 79 -13.77 1.78 12.13
C GLY A 79 -14.24 0.53 11.41
N LEU A 80 -15.50 0.53 11.00
CA LEU A 80 -16.19 -0.61 10.39
C LEU A 80 -15.81 -0.87 8.93
N SER A 81 -15.17 0.08 8.25
CA SER A 81 -14.82 -0.05 6.83
C SER A 81 -13.50 0.62 6.48
N VAL A 82 -12.88 0.14 5.39
CA VAL A 82 -11.66 0.74 4.81
C VAL A 82 -11.89 2.22 4.48
N VAL A 83 -13.07 2.57 3.94
CA VAL A 83 -13.43 3.95 3.59
C VAL A 83 -13.44 4.84 4.84
N GLN A 84 -14.10 4.39 5.91
CA GLN A 84 -14.12 5.12 7.18
C GLN A 84 -12.72 5.28 7.76
N ASN A 85 -11.90 4.25 7.72
CA ASN A 85 -10.52 4.27 8.18
C ASN A 85 -9.68 5.30 7.41
N LEU A 86 -9.80 5.35 6.09
CA LEU A 86 -9.13 6.33 5.26
C LEU A 86 -9.59 7.75 5.57
N LEU A 87 -10.90 7.98 5.73
CA LEU A 87 -11.44 9.30 6.07
C LEU A 87 -10.90 9.82 7.40
N HIS A 88 -10.89 8.98 8.42
CA HIS A 88 -10.36 9.37 9.74
C HIS A 88 -8.87 9.70 9.65
N ALA A 89 -8.08 8.89 8.94
CA ALA A 89 -6.65 9.10 8.78
C ALA A 89 -6.34 10.37 7.98
N VAL A 90 -6.99 10.55 6.83
CA VAL A 90 -6.84 11.76 6.00
C VAL A 90 -7.27 13.01 6.76
N GLY A 91 -8.42 12.95 7.47
CA GLY A 91 -8.89 14.05 8.31
C GLY A 91 -7.88 14.45 9.39
N TYR A 92 -7.27 13.46 10.06
CA TYR A 92 -6.22 13.71 11.04
C TYR A 92 -4.97 14.35 10.40
N VAL A 93 -4.46 13.77 9.31
CA VAL A 93 -3.27 14.29 8.60
C VAL A 93 -3.52 15.72 8.14
N LYS A 94 -4.68 15.99 7.53
CA LYS A 94 -5.06 17.32 7.05
C LYS A 94 -5.12 18.34 8.21
N ALA A 95 -5.78 18.01 9.28
CA ALA A 95 -5.91 18.91 10.43
C ALA A 95 -4.57 19.16 11.13
N ARG A 96 -3.73 18.13 11.24
CA ARG A 96 -2.51 18.19 12.06
C ARG A 96 -1.29 18.69 11.30
N PHE A 97 -1.12 18.27 10.03
CA PHE A 97 0.10 18.53 9.28
C PHE A 97 -0.08 19.59 8.19
N TYR A 98 -1.25 19.65 7.55
CA TYR A 98 -1.53 20.67 6.55
C TYR A 98 -2.15 21.95 7.12
N LYS A 99 -2.58 21.97 8.39
CA LYS A 99 -3.11 23.15 9.11
C LYS A 99 -4.19 23.91 8.34
N GLY A 100 -5.02 23.18 7.58
CA GLY A 100 -6.05 23.77 6.73
C GLY A 100 -5.61 24.20 5.35
N GLU A 101 -4.30 24.17 5.06
CA GLU A 101 -3.78 24.38 3.70
C GLU A 101 -4.28 23.28 2.75
N PRO A 102 -4.36 23.56 1.43
CA PRO A 102 -4.67 22.54 0.44
C PRO A 102 -3.72 21.34 0.54
N ASP A 103 -4.20 20.16 0.15
CA ASP A 103 -3.47 18.89 0.19
C ASP A 103 -2.33 18.86 -0.86
N HIS A 104 -1.36 19.77 -0.76
CA HIS A 104 -0.33 19.98 -1.78
C HIS A 104 0.53 18.74 -2.03
N GLN A 105 0.78 17.94 -0.97
CA GLN A 105 1.66 16.77 -1.05
C GLN A 105 0.92 15.45 -1.23
N GLY A 106 -0.39 15.42 -0.97
CA GLY A 106 -1.17 14.19 -1.01
C GLY A 106 -0.83 13.20 0.12
N TYR A 107 -1.27 11.98 -0.06
CA TYR A 107 -1.18 10.91 0.93
C TYR A 107 -0.66 9.64 0.29
N ILE A 108 0.28 8.97 0.95
CA ILE A 108 0.66 7.61 0.64
C ILE A 108 -0.17 6.67 1.50
N ILE A 109 -0.83 5.72 0.87
CA ILE A 109 -1.66 4.71 1.54
C ILE A 109 -1.01 3.35 1.30
N SER A 110 -0.75 2.62 2.38
CA SER A 110 -0.23 1.25 2.33
C SER A 110 -0.86 0.38 3.42
N PHE A 111 -0.45 -0.87 3.51
CA PHE A 111 -1.06 -1.87 4.40
C PHE A 111 -0.01 -2.48 5.34
N GLY A 112 -0.46 -2.92 6.50
CA GLY A 112 0.41 -3.51 7.53
C GLY A 112 0.95 -4.91 7.22
N ASP A 113 0.66 -5.45 6.04
CA ASP A 113 1.05 -6.78 5.56
C ASP A 113 2.01 -6.77 4.34
N THR A 114 2.44 -5.60 3.90
CA THR A 114 3.38 -5.42 2.79
C THR A 114 4.83 -5.54 3.27
N VAL A 115 5.16 -6.63 3.92
CA VAL A 115 6.43 -6.85 4.66
C VAL A 115 7.67 -6.92 3.76
N PHE A 116 7.50 -7.07 2.45
CA PHE A 116 8.60 -7.14 1.48
C PHE A 116 9.08 -5.77 0.98
N LEU A 117 8.49 -4.69 1.50
CA LEU A 117 8.98 -3.35 1.25
C LEU A 117 10.30 -3.14 2.01
N THR A 118 11.28 -2.58 1.32
CA THR A 118 12.54 -2.10 1.91
C THR A 118 12.59 -0.57 1.87
N PRO A 119 13.46 0.07 2.65
CA PRO A 119 13.64 1.53 2.57
C PRO A 119 13.99 2.03 1.16
N GLU A 120 14.77 1.24 0.39
CA GLU A 120 15.09 1.56 -1.01
C GLU A 120 13.85 1.51 -1.90
N ILE A 121 13.06 0.42 -1.82
CA ILE A 121 11.82 0.28 -2.60
C ILE A 121 10.88 1.46 -2.30
N VAL A 122 10.72 1.81 -1.03
CA VAL A 122 9.90 2.96 -0.63
C VAL A 122 10.46 4.25 -1.20
N THR A 123 11.76 4.48 -1.09
CA THR A 123 12.42 5.70 -1.59
C THR A 123 12.25 5.86 -3.09
N ASP A 124 12.53 4.81 -3.86
CA ASP A 124 12.40 4.83 -5.32
C ASP A 124 10.93 5.06 -5.74
N THR A 125 9.99 4.41 -5.05
CA THR A 125 8.56 4.57 -5.30
C THR A 125 8.10 6.00 -5.05
N LEU A 126 8.49 6.60 -3.93
CA LEU A 126 8.06 7.96 -3.57
C LEU A 126 8.69 9.01 -4.49
N ARG A 127 9.93 8.80 -4.97
CA ARG A 127 10.54 9.64 -6.00
C ARG A 127 9.79 9.53 -7.33
N ALA A 128 9.48 8.32 -7.77
CA ALA A 128 8.72 8.11 -9.00
C ALA A 128 7.33 8.76 -8.94
N ILE A 129 6.66 8.74 -7.78
CA ILE A 129 5.39 9.45 -7.54
C ILE A 129 5.60 10.97 -7.72
N ARG A 130 6.67 11.53 -7.18
CA ARG A 130 6.96 12.96 -7.29
C ARG A 130 7.19 13.39 -8.75
N GLU A 131 7.94 12.58 -9.50
CA GLU A 131 8.24 12.82 -10.91
C GLU A 131 7.00 12.69 -11.81
N ALA A 132 6.06 11.81 -11.45
CA ALA A 132 4.82 11.59 -12.21
C ALA A 132 3.90 12.82 -12.22
N ASP A 133 4.02 13.73 -11.25
CA ASP A 133 3.17 14.92 -11.07
C ASP A 133 1.69 14.63 -11.35
N ALA A 134 1.12 13.69 -10.62
CA ALA A 134 -0.26 13.27 -10.79
C ALA A 134 -1.10 13.56 -9.54
N ASP A 135 -2.43 13.47 -9.66
CA ASP A 135 -3.35 13.53 -8.52
C ASP A 135 -3.54 12.16 -7.86
N ILE A 136 -3.41 11.09 -8.67
CA ILE A 136 -3.48 9.70 -8.23
C ILE A 136 -2.38 8.93 -8.95
N VAL A 137 -1.62 8.12 -8.20
CA VAL A 137 -0.67 7.17 -8.78
C VAL A 137 -1.00 5.77 -8.30
N LEU A 138 -1.14 4.88 -9.27
CA LEU A 138 -1.27 3.44 -9.08
C LEU A 138 0.03 2.77 -9.52
N HIS A 139 0.47 1.76 -8.80
CA HIS A 139 1.65 0.99 -9.16
C HIS A 139 1.27 -0.44 -9.54
N TYR A 140 1.96 -0.95 -10.54
CA TYR A 140 1.89 -2.35 -10.94
C TYR A 140 3.29 -2.95 -11.04
N VAL A 141 3.39 -4.26 -10.90
CA VAL A 141 4.61 -5.03 -11.13
C VAL A 141 4.33 -6.02 -12.26
N GLU A 142 5.22 -6.09 -13.25
CA GLU A 142 5.14 -7.07 -14.33
C GLU A 142 5.49 -8.46 -13.79
N ARG A 143 4.81 -9.51 -14.27
CA ARG A 143 5.10 -10.90 -13.89
C ARG A 143 6.57 -11.28 -14.08
N GLN A 144 7.18 -10.79 -15.16
CA GLN A 144 8.58 -11.04 -15.47
C GLN A 144 9.53 -10.56 -14.35
N THR A 145 9.20 -9.47 -13.67
CA THR A 145 9.98 -8.94 -12.54
C THR A 145 10.12 -9.95 -11.39
N PHE A 146 9.07 -10.73 -11.11
CA PHE A 146 9.15 -11.79 -10.09
C PHE A 146 10.05 -12.96 -10.55
N VAL A 147 9.97 -13.34 -11.83
CA VAL A 147 10.80 -14.40 -12.41
C VAL A 147 12.27 -14.01 -12.33
N GLU A 148 12.61 -12.79 -12.73
CA GLU A 148 13.98 -12.27 -12.71
C GLU A 148 14.55 -12.15 -11.28
N ALA A 149 13.68 -11.83 -10.31
CA ALA A 149 14.05 -11.80 -8.90
C ALA A 149 14.12 -13.19 -8.25
N GLY A 150 13.81 -14.28 -8.96
CA GLY A 150 13.78 -15.64 -8.41
C GLY A 150 12.66 -15.84 -7.36
N LEU A 151 11.59 -15.03 -7.44
CA LEU A 151 10.46 -15.07 -6.51
C LEU A 151 9.26 -15.79 -7.11
N PRO A 152 8.38 -16.39 -6.29
CA PRO A 152 7.16 -17.01 -6.78
C PRO A 152 6.28 -16.02 -7.54
N ALA A 153 5.94 -16.39 -8.79
CA ALA A 153 5.14 -15.56 -9.70
C ALA A 153 3.65 -15.98 -9.73
N GLU A 154 3.18 -16.78 -8.78
CA GLU A 154 1.78 -17.23 -8.69
C GLU A 154 0.91 -16.20 -8.00
N ARG A 155 0.40 -15.25 -8.77
CA ARG A 155 -0.44 -14.13 -8.29
C ARG A 155 -1.62 -13.90 -9.22
N THR A 156 -2.53 -13.04 -8.82
CA THR A 156 -3.59 -12.57 -9.72
C THR A 156 -3.03 -11.49 -10.63
N TYR A 157 -3.01 -11.76 -11.94
CA TYR A 157 -2.51 -10.84 -12.94
C TYR A 157 -3.63 -10.29 -13.82
N ILE A 158 -3.44 -9.05 -14.25
CA ILE A 158 -4.25 -8.38 -15.28
C ILE A 158 -3.45 -8.37 -16.57
N PRO A 159 -3.98 -8.88 -17.69
CA PRO A 159 -3.33 -8.79 -18.99
C PRO A 159 -3.52 -7.37 -19.56
N ILE A 160 -2.44 -6.67 -19.84
CA ILE A 160 -2.43 -5.33 -20.43
C ILE A 160 -1.31 -5.28 -21.47
N GLY A 161 -1.62 -4.87 -22.72
CA GLY A 161 -0.61 -4.72 -23.78
C GLY A 161 0.19 -5.98 -24.08
N GLY A 162 -0.40 -7.17 -23.91
CA GLY A 162 0.28 -8.45 -24.15
C GLY A 162 1.19 -8.94 -23.01
N LYS A 163 1.25 -8.22 -21.90
CA LYS A 163 1.99 -8.58 -20.69
C LYS A 163 1.05 -8.79 -19.51
N GLU A 164 1.56 -9.36 -18.42
CA GLU A 164 0.80 -9.67 -17.21
C GLU A 164 1.29 -8.81 -16.04
N TYR A 165 0.37 -8.10 -15.36
CA TYR A 165 0.67 -7.19 -14.27
C TYR A 165 -0.14 -7.48 -13.02
N THR A 166 0.46 -7.32 -11.85
CA THR A 166 -0.24 -7.36 -10.56
C THR A 166 -0.19 -5.98 -9.88
N GLY A 167 -1.26 -5.62 -9.19
CA GLY A 167 -1.29 -4.40 -8.39
C GLY A 167 -0.38 -4.47 -7.17
N THR A 168 -0.06 -3.32 -6.60
CA THR A 168 0.82 -3.22 -5.43
C THR A 168 0.06 -2.81 -4.17
N GLY A 169 0.77 -2.80 -3.04
CA GLY A 169 0.27 -2.33 -1.75
C GLY A 169 0.51 -0.84 -1.47
N ILE A 170 0.99 -0.04 -2.44
CA ILE A 170 1.22 1.40 -2.27
C ILE A 170 0.36 2.19 -3.26
N TYR A 171 -0.39 3.17 -2.72
CA TYR A 171 -1.25 4.07 -3.48
C TYR A 171 -0.92 5.51 -3.10
N TYR A 172 -0.95 6.41 -4.09
CA TYR A 172 -0.83 7.84 -3.87
C TYR A 172 -2.10 8.57 -4.28
N VAL A 173 -2.55 9.50 -3.43
CA VAL A 173 -3.70 10.37 -3.70
C VAL A 173 -3.39 11.78 -3.22
N ARG A 174 -3.36 12.75 -4.14
CA ARG A 174 -3.14 14.18 -3.84
C ARG A 174 -4.45 14.89 -3.46
N LYS A 175 -5.48 14.73 -4.27
CA LYS A 175 -6.78 15.40 -4.07
C LYS A 175 -7.82 14.42 -3.52
N PHE A 176 -7.68 14.06 -2.26
CA PHE A 176 -8.54 13.05 -1.64
C PHE A 176 -10.04 13.43 -1.71
N SER A 177 -10.38 14.71 -1.62
CA SER A 177 -11.76 15.18 -1.72
C SER A 177 -12.43 14.85 -3.07
N LYS A 178 -11.68 14.86 -4.17
CA LYS A 178 -12.18 14.46 -5.49
C LYS A 178 -12.39 12.95 -5.62
N VAL A 179 -11.51 12.18 -4.99
CA VAL A 179 -11.57 10.71 -4.99
C VAL A 179 -12.66 10.18 -4.05
N PHE A 180 -13.02 10.99 -3.06
CA PHE A 180 -13.92 10.59 -1.98
C PHE A 180 -15.30 10.11 -2.47
N SER A 181 -15.91 10.80 -3.43
CA SER A 181 -17.21 10.41 -4.00
C SER A 181 -17.16 9.05 -4.70
N SER A 182 -16.01 8.69 -5.25
CA SER A 182 -15.77 7.42 -5.94
C SER A 182 -15.09 6.36 -5.06
N LEU A 183 -14.77 6.69 -3.81
CA LEU A 183 -13.97 5.80 -2.95
C LEU A 183 -14.66 4.46 -2.67
N ASN A 184 -15.99 4.47 -2.46
CA ASN A 184 -16.75 3.23 -2.29
C ASN A 184 -16.67 2.38 -3.55
N GLU A 185 -16.80 2.98 -4.72
CA GLU A 185 -16.69 2.29 -6.00
C GLU A 185 -15.28 1.71 -6.21
N LEU A 186 -14.23 2.47 -5.92
CA LEU A 186 -12.85 2.01 -5.99
C LEU A 186 -12.58 0.84 -5.03
N VAL A 187 -13.16 0.87 -3.82
CA VAL A 187 -13.05 -0.23 -2.85
C VAL A 187 -13.82 -1.46 -3.35
N GLU A 188 -15.02 -1.30 -3.93
CA GLU A 188 -15.75 -2.41 -4.54
C GLU A 188 -15.02 -3.00 -5.75
N MET A 189 -14.42 -2.17 -6.60
CA MET A 189 -13.56 -2.62 -7.69
C MET A 189 -12.38 -3.45 -7.17
N ARG A 190 -11.74 -3.02 -6.06
CA ARG A 190 -10.67 -3.80 -5.43
C ARG A 190 -11.15 -5.17 -4.93
N LYS A 191 -12.38 -5.28 -4.41
CA LYS A 191 -12.96 -6.58 -4.01
C LYS A 191 -13.12 -7.52 -5.21
N GLN A 192 -13.37 -6.97 -6.40
CA GLN A 192 -13.46 -7.72 -7.67
C GLN A 192 -12.09 -8.05 -8.27
N ARG A 193 -10.99 -7.80 -7.58
CA ARG A 193 -9.61 -8.08 -8.05
C ARG A 193 -9.38 -9.52 -8.54
N LYS A 194 -10.25 -10.45 -8.18
CA LYS A 194 -10.24 -11.84 -8.69
C LYS A 194 -10.82 -11.97 -10.11
N ASP A 195 -11.51 -10.94 -10.61
CA ASP A 195 -11.93 -10.80 -12.00
C ASP A 195 -11.27 -9.55 -12.62
N PRO A 196 -10.00 -9.66 -13.04
CA PRO A 196 -9.26 -8.54 -13.64
C PRO A 196 -9.95 -7.97 -14.88
N LYS A 197 -10.56 -8.84 -15.69
CA LYS A 197 -11.33 -8.41 -16.88
C LYS A 197 -12.58 -7.63 -16.48
N GLY A 198 -13.22 -8.01 -15.39
CA GLY A 198 -14.36 -7.27 -14.83
C GLY A 198 -13.96 -5.85 -14.41
N ILE A 199 -12.79 -5.66 -13.81
CA ILE A 199 -12.28 -4.32 -13.47
C ILE A 199 -12.07 -3.49 -14.74
N LEU A 200 -11.36 -4.01 -15.74
CA LEU A 200 -11.11 -3.31 -17.01
C LEU A 200 -12.44 -2.97 -17.71
N ARG A 201 -13.42 -3.89 -17.68
CA ARG A 201 -14.76 -3.65 -18.23
C ARG A 201 -15.50 -2.53 -17.52
N VAL A 202 -15.43 -2.46 -16.18
CA VAL A 202 -16.04 -1.39 -15.39
C VAL A 202 -15.47 -0.03 -15.73
N ILE A 203 -14.16 0.04 -16.01
CA ILE A 203 -13.50 1.28 -16.46
C ILE A 203 -13.63 1.52 -17.98
N GLY A 204 -14.19 0.58 -18.73
CA GLY A 204 -14.39 0.73 -20.17
C GLY A 204 -13.13 0.54 -21.02
N CYS A 205 -12.13 -0.18 -20.53
CA CYS A 205 -10.80 -0.29 -21.15
C CYS A 205 -10.35 -1.74 -21.38
N GLU A 206 -11.25 -2.65 -21.75
CA GLU A 206 -10.89 -4.05 -22.02
C GLU A 206 -9.84 -4.16 -23.16
N GLY A 207 -8.72 -4.78 -22.85
CA GLY A 207 -7.67 -5.09 -23.81
C GLY A 207 -6.80 -3.91 -24.25
N GLU A 208 -6.89 -2.78 -23.62
CA GLU A 208 -6.15 -1.58 -23.94
C GLU A 208 -4.82 -1.47 -23.16
N ASP A 209 -4.01 -0.48 -23.51
CA ASP A 209 -2.73 -0.20 -22.87
C ASP A 209 -2.90 0.72 -21.64
N PHE A 210 -1.83 0.93 -20.89
CA PHE A 210 -1.84 1.81 -19.71
C PHE A 210 -2.25 3.25 -20.01
N PRO A 211 -1.80 3.91 -21.09
CA PRO A 211 -2.25 5.27 -21.42
C PRO A 211 -3.76 5.39 -21.59
N ALA A 212 -4.41 4.44 -22.22
CA ALA A 212 -5.87 4.44 -22.38
C ALA A 212 -6.58 4.23 -21.02
N ILE A 213 -6.06 3.33 -20.17
CA ILE A 213 -6.58 3.13 -18.81
C ILE A 213 -6.41 4.40 -17.97
N GLU A 214 -5.25 5.06 -18.03
CA GLU A 214 -5.00 6.34 -17.35
C GLU A 214 -5.99 7.42 -17.79
N ALA A 215 -6.23 7.54 -19.09
CA ALA A 215 -7.17 8.51 -19.64
C ALA A 215 -8.61 8.26 -19.16
N ALA A 216 -9.08 7.01 -19.21
CA ALA A 216 -10.40 6.63 -18.75
C ALA A 216 -10.59 6.86 -17.25
N LEU A 217 -9.62 6.46 -16.43
CA LEU A 217 -9.64 6.72 -14.99
C LEU A 217 -9.58 8.21 -14.68
N SER A 218 -8.77 8.99 -15.41
CA SER A 218 -8.65 10.43 -15.21
C SER A 218 -9.97 11.15 -15.51
N ALA A 219 -10.65 10.78 -16.60
CA ALA A 219 -11.96 11.33 -16.95
C ALA A 219 -13.02 10.96 -15.89
N ARG A 220 -13.04 9.70 -15.43
CA ARG A 220 -14.01 9.20 -14.45
C ARG A 220 -13.85 9.85 -13.08
N LEU A 221 -12.61 10.09 -12.63
CA LEU A 221 -12.30 10.60 -11.30
C LEU A 221 -12.12 12.13 -11.28
N ASP A 222 -12.22 12.80 -12.41
CA ASP A 222 -11.89 14.23 -12.56
C ASP A 222 -10.53 14.56 -11.90
N ALA A 223 -9.53 13.71 -12.15
CA ALA A 223 -8.21 13.78 -11.54
C ALA A 223 -7.15 13.22 -12.49
N LYS A 224 -5.94 13.79 -12.48
CA LYS A 224 -4.83 13.26 -13.27
C LYS A 224 -4.34 11.95 -12.68
N VAL A 225 -4.66 10.83 -13.33
CA VAL A 225 -4.21 9.48 -12.94
C VAL A 225 -2.97 9.09 -13.72
N ARG A 226 -2.01 8.46 -13.05
CA ARG A 226 -0.84 7.81 -13.63
C ARG A 226 -0.70 6.39 -13.12
N ILE A 227 -0.25 5.51 -14.00
CA ILE A 227 0.10 4.11 -13.68
C ILE A 227 1.59 3.96 -13.89
N LEU A 228 2.30 3.58 -12.82
CA LEU A 228 3.74 3.36 -12.86
C LEU A 228 4.04 1.87 -12.73
N ILE A 229 4.98 1.40 -13.55
CA ILE A 229 5.46 0.02 -13.46
C ILE A 229 6.69 0.00 -12.58
N SER A 230 6.59 -0.72 -11.46
CA SER A 230 7.70 -0.84 -10.51
C SER A 230 8.66 -1.95 -10.94
N PRO A 231 9.97 -1.72 -10.88
CA PRO A 231 10.98 -2.75 -11.07
C PRO A 231 11.16 -3.65 -9.84
N HIS A 232 10.46 -3.38 -8.75
CA HIS A 232 10.64 -4.05 -7.47
C HIS A 232 9.53 -5.08 -7.23
N ALA A 233 9.84 -6.37 -7.30
CA ALA A 233 8.90 -7.46 -7.06
C ALA A 233 8.26 -7.38 -5.66
N GLY A 234 9.01 -6.93 -4.64
CA GLY A 234 8.53 -6.77 -3.27
C GLY A 234 7.30 -5.86 -3.13
N MET A 235 7.12 -4.89 -4.03
CA MET A 235 5.92 -4.04 -4.04
C MET A 235 4.63 -4.77 -4.33
N GLY A 236 4.68 -5.83 -5.15
CA GLY A 236 3.53 -6.67 -5.49
C GLY A 236 3.32 -7.85 -4.53
N MET A 237 3.99 -7.83 -3.37
CA MET A 237 3.96 -8.93 -2.39
C MET A 237 3.35 -8.47 -1.07
N ASP A 238 2.36 -9.23 -0.61
CA ASP A 238 1.71 -9.10 0.69
C ASP A 238 1.63 -10.49 1.35
N VAL A 239 1.39 -10.53 2.66
CA VAL A 239 1.23 -11.78 3.41
C VAL A 239 -0.25 -12.01 3.68
N ASP A 240 -0.95 -12.68 2.77
CA ASP A 240 -2.39 -12.97 2.90
C ASP A 240 -2.69 -14.44 3.25
N LYS A 241 -1.76 -15.36 2.96
CA LYS A 241 -1.94 -16.81 3.08
C LYS A 241 -0.77 -17.46 3.82
N PRO A 242 -0.94 -18.67 4.37
CA PRO A 242 0.16 -19.42 4.98
C PRO A 242 1.38 -19.63 4.07
N ALA A 243 1.18 -19.71 2.75
CA ALA A 243 2.28 -19.81 1.80
C ALA A 243 3.11 -18.52 1.75
N ASP A 244 2.45 -17.35 1.74
CA ASP A 244 3.11 -16.04 1.75
C ASP A 244 3.89 -15.84 3.06
N TYR A 245 3.29 -16.25 4.18
CA TYR A 245 3.95 -16.19 5.48
C TYR A 245 5.20 -17.07 5.54
N ARG A 246 5.15 -18.31 5.02
CA ARG A 246 6.34 -19.18 4.93
C ARG A 246 7.41 -18.59 4.01
N LEU A 247 6.99 -17.97 2.90
CA LEU A 247 7.91 -17.29 2.00
C LEU A 247 8.59 -16.11 2.69
N ALA A 248 7.83 -15.28 3.40
CA ALA A 248 8.37 -14.16 4.15
C ALA A 248 9.42 -14.61 5.17
N ARG A 249 9.14 -15.67 5.92
CA ARG A 249 10.12 -16.28 6.85
C ARG A 249 11.35 -16.85 6.17
N LYS A 250 11.27 -17.19 4.89
CA LYS A 250 12.41 -17.74 4.15
C LYS A 250 13.33 -16.65 3.59
N ILE A 251 12.76 -15.54 3.14
CA ILE A 251 13.52 -14.53 2.38
C ILE A 251 13.82 -13.24 3.16
N LEU A 252 12.99 -12.88 4.15
CA LEU A 252 13.30 -11.76 5.01
C LEU A 252 14.47 -12.11 5.93
N PRO A 253 15.41 -11.18 6.17
CA PRO A 253 16.54 -11.43 7.07
C PRO A 253 16.04 -11.70 8.48
N SER A 254 16.72 -12.59 9.20
CA SER A 254 16.58 -12.65 10.66
C SER A 254 17.18 -11.37 11.23
N PRO A 255 16.47 -10.64 12.11
CA PRO A 255 17.09 -9.45 12.73
C PRO A 255 18.35 -9.89 13.43
N ASP A 256 19.46 -9.19 13.14
CA ASP A 256 20.68 -9.37 13.91
C ASP A 256 20.39 -9.02 15.37
N THR A 257 20.86 -9.85 16.28
CA THR A 257 20.63 -9.70 17.73
C THR A 257 21.23 -8.41 18.31
N ASP A 258 21.96 -7.65 17.51
CA ASP A 258 22.65 -6.43 17.94
C ASP A 258 21.83 -5.13 17.71
N GLU A 259 20.65 -5.20 17.06
CA GLU A 259 19.75 -4.05 16.88
C GLU A 259 18.47 -4.09 17.76
N LEU A 260 18.44 -4.95 18.78
CA LEU A 260 17.32 -5.10 19.70
C LEU A 260 17.40 -4.17 20.91
#